data_2048d81a1d630fd42671b7cbce846d67
#
_entry.id   2048d81a1d630fd42671b7cbce846d67
#
_cell.length_a   1.000
_cell.length_b   1.000
_cell.length_c   1.000
_cell.angle_alpha   90.00
_cell.angle_beta   90.00
_cell.angle_gamma   90.00
#
_symmetry.space_group_name_H-M   'P 1'
#
loop_
_entity.id
_entity.type
_entity.pdbx_description
1 polymer ?
#
loop_
_entity_poly.entity_id
_entity_poly.type
_entity_poly.pdbx_seq_one_letter_code
_entity_poly.pdbx_strand_id
1 'polypeptide(L)'
;VNYYTKDTPEMYAEYMTSGAGIGYENWLYETNEFVIRTLSEVIRRTSNTTAVGLQITDMWANSSSNEEGSATLDTVQALYDGFCDTRAYLMSGYADFIMVKAYGTDSDTSLNFGKVVSWWYDLAEKTDTKLYVLHLNERIGQYNGWYEDQLLRQLSIMEDMPDIGGSCFNSLSGLRSDLLGSTTTLLKYFDEQINTDTLFDTLQMTSPTSTIFVTYDSTVKFMGTFDENFDVLFDGEKVKLNEAGNFYFQKELKVGKNTFVIEHKGKKIYYSIERQVDVLKSIEQTKDIVVEGGSRVTLEAVAYSGAKVTAVIGGKTVTLKE
;
A
#
# COMPACT_ATOMS: atom_id res chain seq x y z
N VAL A 1 7.80 3.24 -9.25
CA VAL A 1 8.02 3.52 -10.68
C VAL A 1 9.50 3.79 -10.83
N ASN A 2 10.21 2.97 -11.60
CA ASN A 2 11.58 3.29 -11.96
C ASN A 2 11.50 4.42 -12.99
N TYR A 3 12.15 5.55 -12.69
CA TYR A 3 12.27 6.63 -13.65
C TYR A 3 13.07 6.16 -14.86
N TYR A 4 12.58 6.49 -16.03
CA TYR A 4 13.35 6.30 -17.25
C TYR A 4 14.47 7.35 -17.25
N THR A 5 15.70 6.90 -17.16
CA THR A 5 16.86 7.78 -17.34
C THR A 5 17.23 7.77 -18.82
N LYS A 6 17.65 8.92 -19.38
CA LYS A 6 17.95 9.06 -20.81
C LYS A 6 19.10 8.18 -21.34
N ASP A 7 19.70 7.40 -20.46
CA ASP A 7 20.92 6.66 -20.74
C ASP A 7 20.72 5.15 -20.90
N THR A 8 19.46 4.65 -20.95
CA THR A 8 19.26 3.23 -21.23
C THR A 8 19.08 3.00 -22.75
N PRO A 9 19.92 2.15 -23.36
CA PRO A 9 19.82 1.84 -24.79
C PRO A 9 18.45 1.31 -25.20
N GLU A 10 17.78 0.59 -24.29
CA GLU A 10 16.45 0.01 -24.48
C GLU A 10 15.39 1.10 -24.65
N MET A 11 15.41 2.13 -23.82
CA MET A 11 14.47 3.25 -23.90
C MET A 11 14.62 4.04 -25.17
N TYR A 12 15.86 4.28 -25.59
CA TYR A 12 16.12 4.95 -26.87
C TYR A 12 15.65 4.11 -28.05
N ALA A 13 15.82 2.79 -27.99
CA ALA A 13 15.31 1.89 -29.02
C ALA A 13 13.77 1.90 -29.09
N GLU A 14 13.09 1.93 -27.96
CA GLU A 14 11.63 2.10 -27.90
C GLU A 14 11.19 3.42 -28.52
N TYR A 15 11.83 4.53 -28.16
CA TYR A 15 11.57 5.83 -28.77
C TYR A 15 11.72 5.78 -30.30
N MET A 16 12.81 5.22 -30.79
CA MET A 16 13.06 5.11 -32.25
C MET A 16 11.99 4.28 -32.97
N THR A 17 11.41 3.31 -32.33
CA THR A 17 10.34 2.46 -32.88
C THR A 17 8.93 2.99 -32.65
N SER A 18 8.75 3.92 -31.72
CA SER A 18 7.43 4.47 -31.35
C SER A 18 6.81 5.32 -32.46
N GLY A 19 7.59 5.90 -33.34
CA GLY A 19 7.10 6.85 -34.34
C GLY A 19 6.58 8.17 -33.77
N ALA A 20 7.00 8.54 -32.55
CA ALA A 20 6.41 9.61 -31.73
C ALA A 20 6.56 11.00 -32.33
N GLY A 21 7.23 11.33 -33.32
CA GLY A 21 7.31 12.65 -33.99
C GLY A 21 7.71 13.84 -33.09
N ILE A 22 8.12 13.56 -31.86
CA ILE A 22 8.58 14.53 -30.85
C ILE A 22 10.01 14.19 -30.43
N GLY A 23 10.72 15.13 -29.80
CA GLY A 23 12.08 14.88 -29.31
C GLY A 23 12.09 13.83 -28.18
N TYR A 24 13.22 13.12 -28.02
CA TYR A 24 13.39 12.02 -27.07
C TYR A 24 13.07 12.43 -25.62
N GLU A 25 13.52 13.58 -25.18
CA GLU A 25 13.24 14.08 -23.83
C GLU A 25 11.75 14.33 -23.62
N ASN A 26 11.06 14.94 -24.58
CA ASN A 26 9.61 15.14 -24.51
C ASN A 26 8.85 13.80 -24.50
N TRP A 27 9.32 12.82 -25.25
CA TRP A 27 8.74 11.48 -25.25
C TRP A 27 8.89 10.79 -23.88
N LEU A 28 10.00 11.01 -23.17
CA LEU A 28 10.19 10.52 -21.80
C LEU A 28 9.19 11.16 -20.81
N TYR A 29 9.00 12.48 -20.88
CA TYR A 29 7.98 13.16 -20.05
C TYR A 29 6.57 12.63 -20.34
N GLU A 30 6.19 12.55 -21.60
CA GLU A 30 4.87 12.06 -22.01
C GLU A 30 4.65 10.60 -21.59
N THR A 31 5.68 9.77 -21.69
CA THR A 31 5.61 8.35 -21.29
C THR A 31 5.42 8.23 -19.77
N ASN A 32 6.18 8.97 -18.97
CA ASN A 32 6.06 8.97 -17.51
C ASN A 32 4.69 9.48 -17.08
N GLU A 33 4.21 10.58 -17.67
CA GLU A 33 2.88 11.11 -17.39
C GLU A 33 1.79 10.11 -17.77
N PHE A 34 1.88 9.51 -18.97
CA PHE A 34 0.93 8.52 -19.45
C PHE A 34 0.75 7.36 -18.48
N VAL A 35 1.85 6.84 -17.92
CA VAL A 35 1.80 5.75 -16.92
C VAL A 35 1.04 6.19 -15.67
N ILE A 36 1.40 7.33 -15.10
CA ILE A 36 0.78 7.83 -13.86
C ILE A 36 -0.71 8.13 -14.07
N ARG A 37 -1.04 8.84 -15.14
CA ARG A 37 -2.42 9.17 -15.52
C ARG A 37 -3.25 7.91 -15.73
N THR A 38 -2.74 6.96 -16.52
CA THR A 38 -3.47 5.72 -16.83
C THR A 38 -3.73 4.90 -15.58
N LEU A 39 -2.75 4.76 -14.70
CA LEU A 39 -2.93 4.05 -13.42
C LEU A 39 -3.99 4.72 -12.56
N SER A 40 -3.94 6.05 -12.42
CA SER A 40 -4.94 6.82 -11.68
C SER A 40 -6.35 6.62 -12.26
N GLU A 41 -6.51 6.77 -13.57
CA GLU A 41 -7.79 6.57 -14.25
C GLU A 41 -8.35 5.16 -14.08
N VAL A 42 -7.52 4.12 -14.24
CA VAL A 42 -7.94 2.72 -14.10
C VAL A 42 -8.40 2.44 -12.66
N ILE A 43 -7.63 2.89 -11.67
CA ILE A 43 -7.99 2.72 -10.25
C ILE A 43 -9.33 3.42 -9.96
N ARG A 44 -9.50 4.68 -10.37
CA ARG A 44 -10.73 5.46 -10.13
C ARG A 44 -11.96 4.89 -10.84
N ARG A 45 -11.78 4.26 -11.99
CA ARG A 45 -12.86 3.53 -12.68
C ARG A 45 -13.24 2.23 -12.01
N THR A 46 -12.28 1.59 -11.34
CA THR A 46 -12.47 0.28 -10.71
C THR A 46 -12.99 0.41 -9.28
N SER A 47 -12.58 1.44 -8.57
CA SER A 47 -12.93 1.68 -7.16
C SER A 47 -13.08 3.19 -6.91
N ASN A 48 -14.17 3.57 -6.28
CA ASN A 48 -14.41 4.94 -5.82
C ASN A 48 -13.90 5.20 -4.38
N THR A 49 -13.37 4.19 -3.72
CA THR A 49 -12.87 4.28 -2.34
C THR A 49 -11.36 4.09 -2.22
N THR A 50 -10.69 3.65 -3.30
CA THR A 50 -9.25 3.43 -3.30
C THR A 50 -8.53 4.73 -3.58
N ALA A 51 -7.74 5.20 -2.62
CA ALA A 51 -6.88 6.36 -2.79
C ALA A 51 -5.63 6.01 -3.61
N VAL A 52 -5.24 6.92 -4.50
CA VAL A 52 -4.02 6.84 -5.29
C VAL A 52 -2.93 7.67 -4.63
N GLY A 53 -1.84 7.05 -4.23
CA GLY A 53 -0.70 7.73 -3.64
C GLY A 53 0.56 7.66 -4.52
N LEU A 54 1.31 8.74 -4.58
CA LEU A 54 2.61 8.78 -5.25
C LEU A 54 3.71 9.03 -4.24
N GLN A 55 4.70 8.15 -4.20
CA GLN A 55 5.96 8.44 -3.52
C GLN A 55 6.88 9.15 -4.51
N ILE A 56 7.31 10.34 -4.14
CA ILE A 56 8.11 11.22 -4.99
C ILE A 56 9.45 11.54 -4.32
N THR A 57 10.42 11.99 -5.13
CA THR A 57 11.70 12.47 -4.63
C THR A 57 11.52 13.79 -3.88
N ASP A 58 12.52 14.16 -3.10
CA ASP A 58 12.59 15.41 -2.34
C ASP A 58 12.50 16.65 -3.23
N MET A 59 13.04 16.59 -4.44
CA MET A 59 13.17 17.75 -5.31
C MET A 59 12.50 17.59 -6.66
N TRP A 60 11.56 18.49 -6.99
CA TRP A 60 11.06 18.64 -8.35
C TRP A 60 12.08 19.36 -9.25
N ALA A 61 12.44 20.58 -8.89
CA ALA A 61 13.48 21.39 -9.53
C ALA A 61 14.05 22.40 -8.52
N ASN A 62 15.31 22.77 -8.66
CA ASN A 62 15.90 23.87 -7.92
C ASN A 62 15.44 25.21 -8.51
N SER A 63 15.33 26.24 -7.68
CA SER A 63 15.02 27.61 -8.13
C SER A 63 16.09 28.20 -9.06
N SER A 64 17.31 27.68 -9.02
CA SER A 64 18.37 28.06 -9.97
C SER A 64 18.16 27.47 -11.38
N SER A 65 17.43 26.38 -11.50
CA SER A 65 17.13 25.71 -12.78
C SER A 65 15.75 26.07 -13.32
N ASN A 66 14.82 26.40 -12.42
CA ASN A 66 13.43 26.77 -12.74
C ASN A 66 12.93 27.75 -11.69
N GLU A 67 12.42 28.91 -12.11
CA GLU A 67 11.94 29.96 -11.20
C GLU A 67 10.81 29.53 -10.26
N GLU A 68 10.04 28.51 -10.64
CA GLU A 68 9.00 27.88 -9.80
C GLU A 68 9.58 26.78 -8.88
N GLY A 69 10.88 26.48 -8.96
CA GLY A 69 11.55 25.47 -8.17
C GLY A 69 11.77 25.85 -6.73
N SER A 70 12.18 24.91 -5.89
CA SER A 70 12.47 25.16 -4.50
C SER A 70 13.85 25.82 -4.29
N ALA A 71 14.01 26.52 -3.15
CA ALA A 71 15.25 27.15 -2.78
C ALA A 71 16.32 26.16 -2.25
N THR A 72 16.53 25.09 -3.01
CA THR A 72 17.48 24.00 -2.78
C THR A 72 18.60 24.03 -3.81
N LEU A 73 19.62 23.20 -3.61
CA LEU A 73 20.79 23.09 -4.48
C LEU A 73 21.12 21.63 -4.78
N ASP A 74 20.11 20.76 -4.83
CA ASP A 74 20.36 19.35 -5.12
C ASP A 74 20.85 19.14 -6.55
N THR A 75 21.65 18.10 -6.73
CA THR A 75 22.16 17.68 -8.04
C THR A 75 21.18 16.83 -8.82
N VAL A 76 20.19 16.22 -8.14
CA VAL A 76 19.18 15.34 -8.76
C VAL A 76 17.80 15.98 -8.67
N GLN A 77 17.23 16.31 -9.80
CA GLN A 77 15.93 16.97 -9.93
C GLN A 77 14.96 16.06 -10.69
N ALA A 78 13.80 15.79 -10.13
CA ALA A 78 12.80 14.89 -10.77
C ALA A 78 12.44 15.37 -12.18
N LEU A 79 12.30 16.68 -12.36
CA LEU A 79 11.98 17.26 -13.66
C LEU A 79 13.08 16.96 -14.69
N TYR A 80 14.31 17.31 -14.42
CA TYR A 80 15.38 17.30 -15.43
C TYR A 80 16.14 15.99 -15.53
N ASP A 81 16.35 15.31 -14.41
CA ASP A 81 17.12 14.06 -14.35
C ASP A 81 16.24 12.81 -14.41
N GLY A 82 15.00 12.92 -13.92
CA GLY A 82 14.03 11.83 -13.92
C GLY A 82 12.98 11.92 -15.03
N PHE A 83 12.93 13.00 -15.77
CA PHE A 83 11.87 13.29 -16.76
C PHE A 83 10.46 13.10 -16.17
N CYS A 84 10.30 13.45 -14.88
CA CYS A 84 9.06 13.32 -14.13
C CYS A 84 8.60 14.71 -13.68
N ASP A 85 7.57 15.23 -14.30
CA ASP A 85 6.93 16.47 -13.85
C ASP A 85 5.95 16.17 -12.69
N THR A 86 6.52 15.85 -11.54
CA THR A 86 5.75 15.52 -10.33
C THR A 86 4.87 16.68 -9.88
N ARG A 87 5.24 17.92 -10.15
CA ARG A 87 4.42 19.10 -9.90
C ARG A 87 3.15 19.08 -10.79
N ALA A 88 3.31 18.84 -12.08
CA ALA A 88 2.17 18.73 -12.99
C ALA A 88 1.24 17.57 -12.61
N TYR A 89 1.75 16.46 -12.11
CA TYR A 89 0.93 15.33 -11.68
C TYR A 89 0.00 15.69 -10.50
N LEU A 90 0.48 16.50 -9.56
CA LEU A 90 -0.36 17.02 -8.47
C LEU A 90 -1.42 17.98 -9.02
N MET A 91 -0.99 18.96 -9.80
CA MET A 91 -1.89 19.96 -10.38
C MET A 91 -2.99 19.34 -11.26
N SER A 92 -2.71 18.19 -11.88
CA SER A 92 -3.68 17.43 -12.68
C SER A 92 -4.58 16.51 -11.86
N GLY A 93 -4.36 16.41 -10.53
CA GLY A 93 -5.19 15.58 -9.65
C GLY A 93 -5.02 14.09 -9.89
N TYR A 94 -3.85 13.63 -10.35
CA TYR A 94 -3.59 12.20 -10.57
C TYR A 94 -3.40 11.41 -9.28
N ALA A 95 -3.12 12.09 -8.17
CA ALA A 95 -2.94 11.48 -6.85
C ALA A 95 -3.84 12.12 -5.80
N ASP A 96 -4.37 11.31 -4.88
CA ASP A 96 -5.10 11.78 -3.71
C ASP A 96 -4.15 12.18 -2.58
N PHE A 97 -2.96 11.59 -2.57
CA PHE A 97 -1.87 12.00 -1.67
C PHE A 97 -0.50 11.78 -2.29
N ILE A 98 0.46 12.54 -1.81
CA ILE A 98 1.88 12.33 -2.11
C ILE A 98 2.66 12.04 -0.83
N MET A 99 3.73 11.26 -0.98
CA MET A 99 4.71 11.00 0.07
C MET A 99 6.07 11.49 -0.43
N VAL A 100 6.52 12.61 0.12
CA VAL A 100 7.77 13.25 -0.28
C VAL A 100 8.93 12.68 0.53
N LYS A 101 9.98 12.21 -0.14
CA LYS A 101 11.25 11.83 0.50
C LYS A 101 11.98 13.07 0.97
N ALA A 102 11.79 13.52 2.20
CA ALA A 102 12.51 14.64 2.77
C ALA A 102 13.76 14.16 3.51
N TYR A 103 14.78 13.78 2.74
CA TYR A 103 15.96 13.05 3.22
C TYR A 103 17.15 13.98 3.62
N GLY A 104 16.93 15.28 3.66
CA GLY A 104 17.87 16.24 4.21
C GLY A 104 17.72 16.44 5.73
N THR A 105 18.69 17.06 6.36
CA THR A 105 18.57 17.55 7.73
C THR A 105 18.05 18.99 7.76
N ASP A 106 17.67 19.48 8.93
CA ASP A 106 17.33 20.90 9.14
C ASP A 106 18.51 21.85 8.93
N SER A 107 19.73 21.34 9.04
CA SER A 107 20.99 22.08 8.84
C SER A 107 21.66 21.83 7.48
N ASP A 108 21.08 20.98 6.63
CA ASP A 108 21.61 20.73 5.29
C ASP A 108 21.54 21.99 4.44
N THR A 109 22.64 22.32 3.77
CA THR A 109 22.74 23.52 2.92
C THR A 109 22.19 23.32 1.52
N SER A 110 22.21 22.08 1.04
CA SER A 110 21.78 21.72 -0.33
C SER A 110 20.33 21.27 -0.33
N LEU A 111 20.01 20.29 0.50
CA LEU A 111 18.70 19.62 0.57
C LEU A 111 18.09 19.84 1.96
N ASN A 112 17.96 21.11 2.35
CA ASN A 112 17.39 21.46 3.65
C ASN A 112 15.97 20.95 3.81
N PHE A 113 15.71 20.21 4.89
CA PHE A 113 14.42 19.60 5.17
C PHE A 113 13.25 20.59 5.11
N GLY A 114 13.40 21.73 5.81
CA GLY A 114 12.34 22.74 5.86
C GLY A 114 12.03 23.34 4.49
N LYS A 115 13.05 23.62 3.66
CA LYS A 115 12.86 24.15 2.31
C LYS A 115 12.13 23.15 1.40
N VAL A 116 12.49 21.87 1.50
CA VAL A 116 11.82 20.81 0.72
C VAL A 116 10.36 20.69 1.13
N VAL A 117 10.10 20.52 2.42
CA VAL A 117 8.73 20.30 2.92
C VAL A 117 7.84 21.52 2.69
N SER A 118 8.35 22.75 2.95
CA SER A 118 7.56 23.97 2.70
C SER A 118 7.20 24.14 1.23
N TRP A 119 8.11 23.84 0.31
CA TRP A 119 7.80 23.96 -1.12
C TRP A 119 6.68 22.99 -1.55
N TRP A 120 6.74 21.76 -1.08
CA TRP A 120 5.70 20.76 -1.38
C TRP A 120 4.38 21.08 -0.65
N TYR A 121 4.44 21.64 0.54
CA TYR A 121 3.29 22.09 1.31
C TYR A 121 2.55 23.21 0.55
N ASP A 122 3.25 24.25 0.13
CA ASP A 122 2.71 25.38 -0.65
C ASP A 122 2.07 24.90 -1.97
N LEU A 123 2.57 23.83 -2.55
CA LEU A 123 2.00 23.22 -3.76
C LEU A 123 0.77 22.40 -3.43
N ALA A 124 0.81 21.58 -2.37
CA ALA A 124 -0.30 20.74 -1.95
C ALA A 124 -1.53 21.58 -1.54
N GLU A 125 -1.31 22.72 -0.86
CA GLU A 125 -2.39 23.66 -0.51
C GLU A 125 -3.17 24.22 -1.72
N LYS A 126 -2.58 24.20 -2.91
CA LYS A 126 -3.22 24.65 -4.15
C LYS A 126 -4.02 23.53 -4.84
N THR A 127 -4.02 22.35 -4.26
CA THR A 127 -4.65 21.15 -4.81
C THR A 127 -5.44 20.42 -3.73
N ASP A 128 -6.24 19.42 -4.13
CA ASP A 128 -6.91 18.53 -3.17
C ASP A 128 -6.00 17.36 -2.71
N THR A 129 -4.71 17.43 -3.02
CA THR A 129 -3.73 16.35 -2.74
C THR A 129 -3.16 16.48 -1.34
N LYS A 130 -3.25 15.44 -0.51
CA LYS A 130 -2.63 15.45 0.83
C LYS A 130 -1.13 15.21 0.76
N LEU A 131 -0.37 15.98 1.53
CA LEU A 131 1.07 15.81 1.69
C LEU A 131 1.36 14.89 2.89
N TYR A 132 2.17 13.85 2.66
CA TYR A 132 2.85 13.07 3.70
C TYR A 132 4.36 13.25 3.56
N VAL A 133 5.08 13.28 4.67
CA VAL A 133 6.53 13.45 4.68
C VAL A 133 7.21 12.13 5.07
N LEU A 134 8.15 11.67 4.26
CA LEU A 134 8.94 10.48 4.52
C LEU A 134 10.31 10.88 5.07
N HIS A 135 10.53 10.58 6.35
CA HIS A 135 11.77 10.81 7.07
C HIS A 135 12.75 9.65 6.89
N LEU A 136 14.04 9.94 6.83
CA LEU A 136 15.10 8.94 6.69
C LEU A 136 15.77 8.65 8.05
N ASN A 137 15.10 7.86 8.89
CA ASN A 137 15.58 7.55 10.23
C ASN A 137 16.79 6.60 10.27
N GLU A 138 17.10 5.91 9.18
CA GLU A 138 18.27 5.02 9.10
C GLU A 138 19.61 5.76 9.14
N ARG A 139 19.64 7.05 8.85
CA ARG A 139 20.87 7.85 8.85
C ARG A 139 21.28 8.34 10.24
N ILE A 140 20.43 8.24 11.24
CA ILE A 140 20.73 8.68 12.61
C ILE A 140 22.02 8.03 13.12
N GLY A 141 22.95 8.85 13.58
CA GLY A 141 24.27 8.41 14.07
C GLY A 141 25.26 7.95 13.01
N GLN A 142 24.87 7.91 11.71
CA GLN A 142 25.76 7.43 10.65
C GLN A 142 26.40 8.56 9.84
N TYR A 143 25.78 9.73 9.80
CA TYR A 143 26.23 10.87 9.01
C TYR A 143 26.19 12.16 9.83
N ASN A 144 27.07 13.13 9.47
CA ASN A 144 27.07 14.44 10.11
C ASN A 144 25.72 15.15 9.91
N GLY A 145 25.23 15.77 10.98
CA GLY A 145 23.90 16.42 11.01
C GLY A 145 22.75 15.46 11.39
N TRP A 146 22.97 14.15 11.38
CA TRP A 146 21.97 13.15 11.77
C TRP A 146 22.15 12.72 13.23
N TYR A 147 21.84 13.67 14.13
CA TYR A 147 21.90 13.46 15.57
C TYR A 147 20.62 12.80 16.11
N GLU A 148 20.64 12.41 17.38
CA GLU A 148 19.53 11.74 18.06
C GLU A 148 18.21 12.52 18.05
N ASP A 149 18.25 13.86 18.01
CA ASP A 149 17.10 14.76 18.01
C ASP A 149 16.64 15.19 16.61
N GLN A 150 17.30 14.71 15.56
CA GLN A 150 17.02 15.16 14.18
C GLN A 150 15.57 14.95 13.77
N LEU A 151 14.98 13.81 14.13
CA LEU A 151 13.57 13.54 13.82
C LEU A 151 12.63 14.52 14.53
N LEU A 152 12.92 14.87 15.78
CA LEU A 152 12.11 15.85 16.52
C LEU A 152 12.19 17.24 15.89
N ARG A 153 13.38 17.66 15.45
CA ARG A 153 13.54 18.94 14.75
C ARG A 153 12.75 18.97 13.45
N GLN A 154 12.76 17.87 12.70
CA GLN A 154 11.95 17.75 11.49
C GLN A 154 10.44 17.82 11.80
N LEU A 155 9.98 17.14 12.85
CA LEU A 155 8.58 17.22 13.28
C LEU A 155 8.20 18.63 13.74
N SER A 156 9.06 19.29 14.50
CA SER A 156 8.83 20.68 14.95
C SER A 156 8.69 21.67 13.78
N ILE A 157 9.47 21.47 12.70
CA ILE A 157 9.29 22.28 11.48
C ILE A 157 7.91 22.06 10.86
N MET A 158 7.36 20.84 10.95
CA MET A 158 6.05 20.52 10.40
C MET A 158 4.88 21.00 11.26
N GLU A 159 5.11 21.36 12.55
CA GLU A 159 4.05 21.91 13.43
C GLU A 159 3.44 23.21 12.89
N ASP A 160 4.21 23.96 12.13
CA ASP A 160 3.76 25.19 11.46
C ASP A 160 2.97 24.92 10.15
N MET A 161 2.75 23.64 9.79
CA MET A 161 2.10 23.18 8.56
C MET A 161 0.92 22.25 8.88
N PRO A 162 -0.21 22.78 9.37
CA PRO A 162 -1.29 21.99 9.99
C PRO A 162 -1.99 21.02 9.05
N ASP A 163 -1.95 21.25 7.73
CA ASP A 163 -2.63 20.41 6.74
C ASP A 163 -1.78 19.25 6.21
N ILE A 164 -0.55 19.07 6.74
CA ILE A 164 0.25 17.87 6.46
C ILE A 164 -0.48 16.64 6.99
N GLY A 165 -0.67 15.65 6.10
CA GLY A 165 -1.40 14.42 6.41
C GLY A 165 -0.70 13.51 7.44
N GLY A 166 0.63 13.65 7.62
CA GLY A 166 1.40 12.93 8.62
C GLY A 166 2.82 12.61 8.20
N SER A 167 3.50 11.86 9.07
CA SER A 167 4.89 11.43 8.94
C SER A 167 4.99 9.94 8.65
N CYS A 168 5.91 9.57 7.76
CA CYS A 168 6.32 8.21 7.48
C CYS A 168 7.81 8.07 7.76
N PHE A 169 8.26 6.90 8.18
CA PHE A 169 9.67 6.69 8.56
C PHE A 169 10.28 5.56 7.70
N ASN A 170 11.39 5.88 7.07
CA ASN A 170 12.21 4.92 6.34
C ASN A 170 13.48 4.64 7.15
N SER A 171 13.52 3.51 7.86
CA SER A 171 12.66 2.34 7.73
C SER A 171 12.22 1.83 9.12
N LEU A 172 11.35 0.81 9.11
CA LEU A 172 11.02 0.05 10.32
C LEU A 172 12.26 -0.56 10.98
N SER A 173 13.26 -0.96 10.19
CA SER A 173 14.55 -1.45 10.69
C SER A 173 15.27 -0.38 11.52
N GLY A 174 15.32 0.86 11.02
CA GLY A 174 15.89 2.00 11.74
C GLY A 174 15.15 2.31 13.04
N LEU A 175 13.82 2.25 13.02
CA LEU A 175 13.02 2.42 14.25
C LEU A 175 13.30 1.31 15.27
N ARG A 176 13.34 0.05 14.85
CA ARG A 176 13.64 -1.09 15.74
C ARG A 176 15.05 -1.04 16.33
N SER A 177 16.00 -0.49 15.60
CA SER A 177 17.40 -0.35 16.06
C SER A 177 17.58 0.74 17.10
N ASP A 178 16.59 1.62 17.27
CA ASP A 178 16.60 2.76 18.19
C ASP A 178 17.93 3.54 18.19
N LEU A 179 18.40 3.85 16.99
CA LEU A 179 19.71 4.50 16.78
C LEU A 179 19.84 5.76 17.64
N LEU A 180 20.82 5.78 18.52
CA LEU A 180 21.06 6.85 19.51
C LEU A 180 19.83 7.18 20.40
N GLY A 181 18.90 6.25 20.60
CA GLY A 181 17.68 6.51 21.36
C GLY A 181 16.65 7.39 20.64
N SER A 182 16.79 7.55 19.34
CA SER A 182 15.93 8.42 18.52
C SER A 182 14.49 7.94 18.47
N THR A 183 14.26 6.63 18.42
CA THR A 183 12.91 6.07 18.45
C THR A 183 12.27 6.22 19.83
N THR A 184 13.02 5.99 20.89
CA THR A 184 12.57 6.23 22.26
C THR A 184 12.15 7.70 22.46
N THR A 185 12.90 8.63 21.90
CA THR A 185 12.61 10.05 21.95
C THR A 185 11.39 10.42 21.10
N LEU A 186 11.27 9.81 19.92
CA LEU A 186 10.12 9.97 19.03
C LEU A 186 8.82 9.47 19.69
N LEU A 187 8.86 8.33 20.35
CA LEU A 187 7.71 7.78 21.07
C LEU A 187 7.27 8.73 22.19
N LYS A 188 8.19 9.31 22.97
CA LYS A 188 7.85 10.32 23.99
C LYS A 188 7.17 11.54 23.38
N TYR A 189 7.68 12.03 22.25
CA TYR A 189 7.06 13.16 21.56
C TYR A 189 5.61 12.86 21.18
N PHE A 190 5.34 11.68 20.62
CA PHE A 190 3.97 11.30 20.28
C PHE A 190 3.11 11.02 21.52
N ASP A 191 3.66 10.46 22.57
CA ASP A 191 2.94 10.28 23.86
C ASP A 191 2.52 11.62 24.48
N GLU A 192 3.33 12.65 24.35
CA GLU A 192 3.02 14.00 24.82
C GLU A 192 1.97 14.72 23.94
N GLN A 193 2.00 14.47 22.63
CA GLN A 193 1.06 15.06 21.67
C GLN A 193 -0.28 14.34 21.62
N ILE A 194 -0.27 13.05 21.92
CA ILE A 194 -1.43 12.19 21.87
C ILE A 194 -1.89 11.97 23.30
N ASN A 195 -3.12 12.40 23.59
CA ASN A 195 -3.80 11.94 24.80
C ASN A 195 -3.94 10.41 24.67
N THR A 196 -3.01 9.69 25.29
CA THR A 196 -2.83 8.23 25.14
C THR A 196 -4.08 7.43 25.52
N ASP A 197 -5.01 8.05 26.27
CA ASP A 197 -6.29 7.45 26.60
C ASP A 197 -7.18 7.11 25.41
N THR A 198 -6.90 7.65 24.22
CA THR A 198 -7.75 7.42 23.03
C THR A 198 -7.14 6.54 21.95
N LEU A 199 -5.81 6.46 21.83
CA LEU A 199 -5.15 5.72 20.73
C LEU A 199 -5.05 4.21 21.01
N PHE A 200 -4.84 3.82 22.24
CA PHE A 200 -4.82 2.41 22.64
C PHE A 200 -6.18 1.91 23.12
N ASP A 201 -7.20 2.77 23.07
CA ASP A 201 -8.53 2.44 23.60
C ASP A 201 -9.37 1.61 22.62
N THR A 202 -8.93 1.38 21.42
CA THR A 202 -9.69 0.64 20.41
C THR A 202 -8.90 -0.51 19.83
N LEU A 203 -9.51 -1.68 19.86
CA LEU A 203 -9.11 -2.82 19.05
C LEU A 203 -8.95 -2.40 17.57
N GLN A 204 -7.75 -2.50 17.04
CA GLN A 204 -7.47 -2.21 15.63
C GLN A 204 -7.14 -3.51 14.90
N MET A 205 -7.98 -3.86 13.93
CA MET A 205 -7.77 -5.03 13.10
C MET A 205 -6.87 -4.68 11.92
N THR A 206 -5.77 -5.41 11.75
CA THR A 206 -4.89 -5.33 10.57
C THR A 206 -5.18 -6.43 9.56
N SER A 207 -5.82 -7.52 10.00
CA SER A 207 -6.34 -8.60 9.15
C SER A 207 -7.48 -9.32 9.86
N PRO A 208 -8.58 -9.65 9.16
CA PRO A 208 -8.98 -9.11 7.86
C PRO A 208 -9.34 -7.63 7.95
N THR A 209 -9.05 -6.86 6.90
CA THR A 209 -9.39 -5.43 6.81
C THR A 209 -10.87 -5.20 6.48
N SER A 210 -11.53 -6.20 5.88
CA SER A 210 -12.97 -6.19 5.63
C SER A 210 -13.69 -7.13 6.59
N THR A 211 -14.83 -6.71 7.10
CA THR A 211 -15.69 -7.53 7.97
C THR A 211 -16.66 -8.41 7.19
N ILE A 212 -16.86 -8.16 5.90
CA ILE A 212 -17.73 -8.96 5.01
C ILE A 212 -16.97 -9.18 3.71
N PHE A 213 -16.67 -10.44 3.40
CA PHE A 213 -15.99 -10.82 2.15
C PHE A 213 -16.20 -12.29 1.78
N VAL A 214 -15.82 -12.60 0.54
CA VAL A 214 -15.79 -13.95 -0.03
C VAL A 214 -14.34 -14.37 -0.20
N THR A 215 -14.02 -15.63 0.10
CA THR A 215 -12.68 -16.20 -0.11
C THR A 215 -12.75 -17.65 -0.57
N TYR A 216 -11.71 -18.11 -1.26
CA TYR A 216 -11.48 -19.51 -1.59
C TYR A 216 -10.52 -20.19 -0.59
N ASP A 217 -9.90 -19.43 0.29
CA ASP A 217 -9.00 -19.94 1.30
C ASP A 217 -9.73 -20.80 2.33
N SER A 218 -9.07 -21.86 2.78
CA SER A 218 -9.60 -22.73 3.83
C SER A 218 -9.48 -22.16 5.23
N THR A 219 -8.73 -21.05 5.37
CA THR A 219 -8.43 -20.42 6.65
C THR A 219 -8.45 -18.91 6.53
N VAL A 220 -8.69 -18.22 7.65
CA VAL A 220 -8.57 -16.77 7.76
C VAL A 220 -7.65 -16.42 8.91
N LYS A 221 -6.82 -15.39 8.71
CA LYS A 221 -5.91 -14.86 9.73
C LYS A 221 -6.53 -13.65 10.39
N PHE A 222 -6.61 -13.66 11.72
CA PHE A 222 -7.00 -12.52 12.52
C PHE A 222 -5.76 -11.93 13.18
N MET A 223 -5.53 -10.66 12.92
CA MET A 223 -4.38 -9.91 13.43
C MET A 223 -4.84 -8.52 13.84
N GLY A 224 -4.28 -8.00 14.89
CA GLY A 224 -4.60 -6.65 15.34
C GLY A 224 -3.80 -6.24 16.55
N THR A 225 -4.03 -4.99 16.98
CA THR A 225 -3.52 -4.40 18.20
C THR A 225 -4.65 -4.11 19.16
N PHE A 226 -4.36 -4.08 20.45
CA PHE A 226 -5.35 -3.88 21.50
C PHE A 226 -4.71 -3.27 22.75
N ASP A 227 -5.53 -2.78 23.67
CA ASP A 227 -5.08 -2.33 24.99
C ASP A 227 -4.77 -3.56 25.87
N GLU A 228 -3.49 -3.71 26.27
CA GLU A 228 -3.01 -4.85 27.08
C GLU A 228 -3.69 -4.98 28.45
N ASN A 229 -4.32 -3.92 28.95
CA ASN A 229 -5.05 -3.96 30.22
C ASN A 229 -6.39 -4.69 30.14
N PHE A 230 -6.84 -5.05 28.93
CA PHE A 230 -8.12 -5.70 28.69
C PHE A 230 -7.99 -6.91 27.79
N ASP A 231 -8.82 -7.90 28.04
CA ASP A 231 -8.84 -9.12 27.24
C ASP A 231 -9.44 -8.88 25.85
N VAL A 232 -8.91 -9.59 24.86
CA VAL A 232 -9.56 -9.78 23.57
C VAL A 232 -10.28 -11.13 23.59
N LEU A 233 -11.58 -11.12 23.31
CA LEU A 233 -12.37 -12.33 23.19
C LEU A 233 -12.70 -12.61 21.72
N PHE A 234 -12.58 -13.86 21.32
CA PHE A 234 -13.01 -14.35 20.00
C PHE A 234 -14.10 -15.40 20.20
N ASP A 235 -15.30 -15.10 19.73
CA ASP A 235 -16.49 -15.91 19.96
C ASP A 235 -16.71 -16.24 21.45
N GLY A 236 -16.33 -15.29 22.32
CA GLY A 236 -16.44 -15.41 23.79
C GLY A 236 -15.25 -16.09 24.48
N GLU A 237 -14.29 -16.64 23.73
CA GLU A 237 -13.08 -17.24 24.27
C GLU A 237 -11.91 -16.26 24.27
N LYS A 238 -11.11 -16.26 25.34
CA LYS A 238 -9.94 -15.40 25.44
C LYS A 238 -8.87 -15.77 24.42
N VAL A 239 -8.44 -14.78 23.65
CA VAL A 239 -7.35 -14.94 22.67
C VAL A 239 -6.01 -14.94 23.39
N LYS A 240 -5.12 -15.84 22.99
CA LYS A 240 -3.73 -15.85 23.46
C LYS A 240 -2.97 -14.68 22.80
N LEU A 241 -2.38 -13.85 23.63
CA LEU A 241 -1.73 -12.60 23.24
C LEU A 241 -0.22 -12.79 23.10
N ASN A 242 0.41 -11.98 22.25
CA ASN A 242 1.87 -11.85 22.17
C ASN A 242 2.35 -10.73 23.10
N GLU A 243 3.63 -10.72 23.44
CA GLU A 243 4.26 -9.83 24.43
C GLU A 243 4.28 -8.33 24.07
N ALA A 244 3.62 -7.88 23.01
CA ALA A 244 3.70 -6.50 22.54
C ALA A 244 2.33 -5.89 22.16
N GLY A 245 1.25 -6.21 22.87
CA GLY A 245 -0.06 -5.64 22.57
C GLY A 245 -0.63 -6.03 21.21
N ASN A 246 -0.11 -7.10 20.61
CA ASN A 246 -0.57 -7.63 19.34
C ASN A 246 -1.14 -9.04 19.53
N PHE A 247 -2.11 -9.39 18.72
CA PHE A 247 -2.57 -10.76 18.60
C PHE A 247 -2.49 -11.25 17.16
N TYR A 248 -2.26 -12.54 17.04
CA TYR A 248 -2.30 -13.28 15.79
C TYR A 248 -2.88 -14.66 16.05
N PHE A 249 -3.91 -15.03 15.31
CA PHE A 249 -4.40 -16.39 15.26
C PHE A 249 -5.07 -16.69 13.92
N GLN A 250 -5.27 -17.97 13.64
CA GLN A 250 -5.86 -18.44 12.40
C GLN A 250 -7.09 -19.29 12.72
N LYS A 251 -8.15 -19.15 11.92
CA LYS A 251 -9.36 -19.95 12.02
C LYS A 251 -9.63 -20.69 10.70
N GLU A 252 -10.05 -21.94 10.80
CA GLU A 252 -10.54 -22.69 9.67
C GLU A 252 -11.93 -22.22 9.26
N LEU A 253 -12.16 -22.13 7.96
CA LEU A 253 -13.44 -21.78 7.38
C LEU A 253 -14.14 -23.03 6.85
N LYS A 254 -15.39 -23.22 7.27
CA LYS A 254 -16.31 -24.18 6.63
C LYS A 254 -16.77 -23.63 5.28
N VAL A 255 -17.05 -24.47 4.33
CA VAL A 255 -17.66 -24.05 3.05
C VAL A 255 -19.00 -23.37 3.31
N GLY A 256 -19.22 -22.23 2.64
CA GLY A 256 -20.35 -21.35 2.87
C GLY A 256 -20.07 -20.29 3.93
N LYS A 257 -21.11 -19.79 4.56
CA LYS A 257 -21.05 -18.66 5.46
C LYS A 257 -20.45 -19.03 6.83
N ASN A 258 -19.44 -18.28 7.24
CA ASN A 258 -18.83 -18.31 8.58
C ASN A 258 -19.04 -16.95 9.24
N THR A 259 -19.39 -16.97 10.51
CA THR A 259 -19.55 -15.74 11.30
C THR A 259 -18.67 -15.82 12.54
N PHE A 260 -17.99 -14.71 12.84
CA PHE A 260 -17.14 -14.60 14.01
C PHE A 260 -17.39 -13.27 14.72
N VAL A 261 -17.11 -13.21 16.01
CA VAL A 261 -17.22 -12.01 16.82
C VAL A 261 -15.92 -11.81 17.58
N ILE A 262 -15.31 -10.65 17.40
CA ILE A 262 -14.19 -10.19 18.24
C ILE A 262 -14.73 -9.14 19.20
N GLU A 263 -14.45 -9.30 20.48
CA GLU A 263 -14.87 -8.37 21.52
C GLU A 263 -13.66 -7.87 22.30
N HIS A 264 -13.63 -6.57 22.57
CA HIS A 264 -12.64 -5.90 23.40
C HIS A 264 -13.28 -4.70 24.07
N LYS A 265 -13.11 -4.55 25.38
CA LYS A 265 -13.70 -3.45 26.17
C LYS A 265 -15.23 -3.28 25.93
N GLY A 266 -15.96 -4.37 25.73
CA GLY A 266 -17.40 -4.34 25.45
C GLY A 266 -17.78 -3.92 24.04
N LYS A 267 -16.83 -3.53 23.18
CA LYS A 267 -17.07 -3.29 21.74
C LYS A 267 -16.91 -4.59 20.97
N LYS A 268 -17.80 -4.81 19.99
CA LYS A 268 -17.86 -6.02 19.17
C LYS A 268 -17.68 -5.71 17.71
N ILE A 269 -16.83 -6.48 17.05
CA ILE A 269 -16.66 -6.49 15.59
C ILE A 269 -17.20 -7.82 15.08
N TYR A 270 -18.16 -7.76 14.16
CA TYR A 270 -18.81 -8.94 13.57
C TYR A 270 -18.24 -9.19 12.18
N TYR A 271 -17.75 -10.41 11.97
CA TYR A 271 -17.28 -10.87 10.66
C TYR A 271 -18.29 -11.83 10.03
N SER A 272 -18.51 -11.68 8.73
CA SER A 272 -19.30 -12.59 7.89
C SER A 272 -18.46 -12.95 6.66
N ILE A 273 -17.86 -14.14 6.69
CA ILE A 273 -16.92 -14.61 5.67
C ILE A 273 -17.56 -15.77 4.94
N GLU A 274 -17.74 -15.65 3.64
CA GLU A 274 -18.25 -16.74 2.80
C GLU A 274 -17.07 -17.45 2.14
N ARG A 275 -16.85 -18.73 2.52
CA ARG A 275 -15.88 -19.56 1.83
C ARG A 275 -16.53 -20.26 0.65
N GLN A 276 -16.01 -19.99 -0.53
CA GLN A 276 -16.36 -20.71 -1.75
C GLN A 276 -15.30 -21.78 -2.04
N VAL A 277 -15.68 -22.81 -2.78
CA VAL A 277 -14.78 -23.85 -3.27
C VAL A 277 -15.13 -24.17 -4.71
N ASP A 278 -14.14 -24.52 -5.51
CA ASP A 278 -14.37 -25.10 -6.81
C ASP A 278 -14.90 -26.53 -6.61
N VAL A 279 -16.21 -26.67 -6.74
CA VAL A 279 -16.90 -27.95 -6.52
C VAL A 279 -16.37 -29.00 -7.46
N LEU A 280 -16.09 -28.65 -8.71
CA LEU A 280 -15.50 -29.51 -9.73
C LEU A 280 -14.01 -29.10 -9.90
N LYS A 281 -13.10 -29.93 -9.40
CA LYS A 281 -11.65 -29.68 -9.45
C LYS A 281 -11.02 -30.04 -10.79
N SER A 282 -11.46 -31.16 -11.38
CA SER A 282 -11.03 -31.56 -12.70
C SER A 282 -12.02 -32.51 -13.33
N ILE A 283 -12.00 -32.58 -14.65
CA ILE A 283 -12.68 -33.57 -15.48
C ILE A 283 -11.66 -34.14 -16.46
N GLU A 284 -11.64 -35.45 -16.66
CA GLU A 284 -10.69 -36.04 -17.62
C GLU A 284 -11.09 -35.75 -19.06
N GLN A 285 -12.40 -35.79 -19.38
CA GLN A 285 -12.89 -35.51 -20.70
C GLN A 285 -13.05 -34.02 -20.96
N THR A 286 -12.06 -33.41 -21.53
CA THR A 286 -12.04 -31.94 -21.83
C THR A 286 -12.34 -31.60 -23.29
N LYS A 287 -12.49 -32.61 -24.17
CA LYS A 287 -12.79 -32.45 -25.60
C LYS A 287 -14.00 -33.32 -26.01
N ASP A 288 -14.66 -32.89 -27.07
CA ASP A 288 -15.71 -33.72 -27.69
C ASP A 288 -15.12 -35.04 -28.17
N ILE A 289 -15.85 -36.12 -27.89
CA ILE A 289 -15.50 -37.46 -28.38
C ILE A 289 -16.62 -37.98 -29.28
N VAL A 290 -16.23 -38.63 -30.35
CA VAL A 290 -17.14 -39.36 -31.24
C VAL A 290 -16.88 -40.83 -31.02
N VAL A 291 -17.94 -41.58 -30.65
CA VAL A 291 -17.87 -43.01 -30.43
C VAL A 291 -18.92 -43.72 -31.27
N GLU A 292 -18.65 -44.96 -31.61
CA GLU A 292 -19.62 -45.81 -32.33
C GLU A 292 -20.83 -46.10 -31.41
N GLY A 293 -22.00 -46.24 -32.04
CA GLY A 293 -23.22 -46.55 -31.32
C GLY A 293 -23.10 -47.87 -30.54
N GLY A 294 -23.45 -47.81 -29.24
CA GLY A 294 -23.34 -48.95 -28.31
C GLY A 294 -22.02 -49.01 -27.54
N SER A 295 -21.06 -48.14 -27.82
CA SER A 295 -19.80 -48.02 -27.06
C SER A 295 -20.09 -47.56 -25.62
N ARG A 296 -19.27 -48.08 -24.68
CA ARG A 296 -19.27 -47.64 -23.28
C ARG A 296 -18.30 -46.48 -23.16
N VAL A 297 -18.78 -45.35 -22.61
CA VAL A 297 -17.94 -44.19 -22.27
C VAL A 297 -17.89 -44.07 -20.75
N THR A 298 -16.68 -43.95 -20.22
CA THR A 298 -16.44 -43.62 -18.79
C THR A 298 -16.18 -42.15 -18.67
N LEU A 299 -16.84 -41.48 -17.73
CA LEU A 299 -16.60 -40.10 -17.37
C LEU A 299 -16.06 -40.05 -15.94
N GLU A 300 -14.93 -39.40 -15.76
CA GLU A 300 -14.32 -39.25 -14.46
C GLU A 300 -14.18 -37.77 -14.14
N ALA A 301 -14.50 -37.44 -12.91
CA ALA A 301 -14.35 -36.07 -12.39
C ALA A 301 -13.86 -36.10 -10.95
N VAL A 302 -12.98 -35.18 -10.60
CA VAL A 302 -12.57 -34.94 -9.21
C VAL A 302 -13.36 -33.76 -8.69
N ALA A 303 -14.11 -33.96 -7.63
CA ALA A 303 -14.94 -32.95 -7.02
C ALA A 303 -14.61 -32.79 -5.53
N TYR A 304 -15.14 -31.74 -4.92
CA TYR A 304 -15.09 -31.58 -3.48
C TYR A 304 -15.91 -32.64 -2.78
N SER A 305 -15.41 -33.18 -1.66
CA SER A 305 -16.10 -34.28 -0.94
C SER A 305 -17.54 -33.89 -0.56
N GLY A 306 -18.47 -34.78 -0.85
CA GLY A 306 -19.91 -34.60 -0.65
C GLY A 306 -20.62 -33.83 -1.78
N ALA A 307 -19.91 -33.42 -2.84
CA ALA A 307 -20.50 -32.76 -3.99
C ALA A 307 -21.30 -33.76 -4.86
N LYS A 308 -22.49 -33.37 -5.29
CA LYS A 308 -23.25 -34.14 -6.30
C LYS A 308 -22.81 -33.72 -7.69
N VAL A 309 -22.09 -34.57 -8.39
CA VAL A 309 -21.66 -34.35 -9.78
C VAL A 309 -22.59 -35.00 -10.75
N THR A 310 -23.03 -34.27 -11.77
CA THR A 310 -23.89 -34.77 -12.84
C THR A 310 -23.29 -34.47 -14.20
N ALA A 311 -23.52 -35.32 -15.16
CA ALA A 311 -23.20 -35.12 -16.57
C ALA A 311 -24.49 -35.18 -17.43
N VAL A 312 -24.53 -34.39 -18.49
CA VAL A 312 -25.61 -34.43 -19.49
C VAL A 312 -25.06 -35.06 -20.76
N ILE A 313 -25.61 -36.19 -21.11
CA ILE A 313 -25.21 -36.99 -22.30
C ILE A 313 -26.42 -37.23 -23.16
N GLY A 314 -26.41 -36.75 -24.40
CA GLY A 314 -27.53 -36.90 -25.32
C GLY A 314 -28.85 -36.38 -24.75
N GLY A 315 -28.81 -35.28 -23.99
CA GLY A 315 -29.98 -34.66 -23.35
C GLY A 315 -30.46 -35.35 -22.06
N LYS A 316 -29.80 -36.43 -21.62
CA LYS A 316 -30.12 -37.13 -20.36
C LYS A 316 -29.09 -36.75 -19.27
N THR A 317 -29.62 -36.43 -18.10
CA THR A 317 -28.78 -36.17 -16.92
C THR A 317 -28.44 -37.48 -16.21
N VAL A 318 -27.15 -37.72 -16.00
CA VAL A 318 -26.63 -38.89 -15.28
C VAL A 318 -25.84 -38.36 -14.05
N THR A 319 -26.10 -38.91 -12.88
CA THR A 319 -25.31 -38.62 -11.68
C THR A 319 -24.09 -39.53 -11.64
N LEU A 320 -22.89 -38.94 -11.48
CA LEU A 320 -21.68 -39.73 -11.28
C LEU A 320 -21.68 -40.31 -9.87
N LYS A 321 -21.18 -41.54 -9.73
CA LYS A 321 -21.06 -42.22 -8.43
C LYS A 321 -19.63 -42.05 -7.92
N GLU A 322 -19.48 -41.90 -6.59
CA GLU A 322 -18.18 -42.02 -5.93
C GLU A 322 -17.62 -43.43 -6.06
#